data_1dbdf661780cc104f40238a0ea2c004d
#
_entry.id   1dbdf661780cc104f40238a0ea2c004d
#
_cell.length_a   1.000
_cell.length_b   1.000
_cell.length_c   1.000
_cell.angle_alpha   90.00
_cell.angle_beta   90.00
_cell.angle_gamma   90.00
#
_symmetry.space_group_name_H-M   'P 1'
#
loop_
_entity.id
_entity.type
_entity.pdbx_description
1 polymer ?
#
loop_
_entity_poly.entity_id
_entity_poly.type
_entity_poly.pdbx_seq_one_letter_code
_entity_poly.pdbx_strand_id
1 'polypeptide(L)'
;MASNFWEEVDSNVYIPACLESYTEPVQDRVYIMYHGTTKENAEKIRKEGFKASTKGMLGKGVYVSRDIQKAGRYPLDIDESQRYVLKILVNVGRVKKIDKQKHPMQKTWHDKGYDTAWVPPNCGMVPSGLEEDCVWDPRRIRVMEVMHPSSVLQIIHILFLPVFYYCESEPSFMC
;
A
#
# COMPACT_ATOMS: atom_id res chain seq x y z
N MET A 1 -26.34 -8.10 -8.71
CA MET A 1 -26.21 -7.65 -7.30
C MET A 1 -24.80 -7.15 -7.11
N ALA A 2 -24.61 -5.92 -6.62
CA ALA A 2 -23.28 -5.41 -6.32
C ALA A 2 -22.78 -6.16 -5.07
N SER A 3 -21.70 -6.92 -5.20
CA SER A 3 -21.07 -7.59 -4.05
C SER A 3 -20.59 -6.53 -3.07
N ASN A 4 -21.05 -6.57 -1.84
CA ASN A 4 -20.56 -5.70 -0.78
C ASN A 4 -19.30 -6.34 -0.20
N PHE A 5 -18.13 -5.95 -0.69
CA PHE A 5 -16.82 -6.48 -0.28
C PHE A 5 -16.51 -6.28 1.22
N TRP A 6 -17.40 -5.63 1.97
CA TRP A 6 -17.15 -5.17 3.32
C TRP A 6 -18.09 -5.78 4.37
N GLU A 7 -19.07 -6.61 3.97
CA GLU A 7 -20.05 -7.17 4.91
C GLU A 7 -19.45 -8.19 5.90
N GLU A 8 -18.28 -8.77 5.59
CA GLU A 8 -17.66 -9.80 6.41
C GLU A 8 -16.28 -9.42 6.97
N VAL A 9 -15.89 -8.14 6.89
CA VAL A 9 -14.62 -7.71 7.45
C VAL A 9 -14.76 -7.56 8.96
N ASP A 10 -14.48 -8.64 9.69
CA ASP A 10 -14.28 -8.59 11.15
C ASP A 10 -13.16 -7.60 11.47
N SER A 11 -13.45 -6.67 12.38
CA SER A 11 -12.57 -5.57 12.79
C SER A 11 -11.21 -6.02 13.37
N ASN A 12 -11.00 -7.33 13.54
CA ASN A 12 -9.81 -7.93 14.16
C ASN A 12 -8.77 -8.46 13.14
N VAL A 13 -9.00 -8.34 11.83
CA VAL A 13 -8.08 -8.87 10.81
C VAL A 13 -7.25 -7.76 10.18
N TYR A 14 -6.53 -7.01 11.00
CA TYR A 14 -5.56 -6.03 10.50
C TYR A 14 -4.16 -6.61 10.55
N ILE A 15 -3.60 -6.91 9.39
CA ILE A 15 -2.19 -7.22 9.28
C ILE A 15 -1.45 -5.88 9.10
N PRO A 16 -0.47 -5.56 9.96
CA PRO A 16 0.33 -4.35 9.80
C PRO A 16 0.97 -4.32 8.41
N ALA A 17 0.70 -3.29 7.63
CA ALA A 17 1.07 -3.18 6.24
C ALA A 17 2.56 -3.36 5.96
N CYS A 18 3.42 -2.81 6.83
CA CYS A 18 4.86 -2.76 6.63
C CYS A 18 5.59 -4.10 6.81
N LEU A 19 5.01 -5.06 7.54
CA LEU A 19 5.68 -6.31 7.86
C LEU A 19 5.55 -7.38 6.75
N GLU A 20 4.66 -7.19 5.79
CA GLU A 20 4.32 -8.20 4.78
C GLU A 20 4.52 -7.75 3.32
N SER A 21 5.13 -6.58 3.06
CA SER A 21 5.34 -6.10 1.69
C SER A 21 6.22 -7.01 0.84
N TYR A 22 6.99 -7.91 1.46
CA TYR A 22 7.86 -8.88 0.78
C TYR A 22 7.16 -10.21 0.45
N THR A 23 5.96 -10.44 0.98
CA THR A 23 5.19 -11.67 0.72
C THR A 23 4.02 -11.39 -0.21
N GLU A 24 3.69 -12.39 -1.03
CA GLU A 24 2.51 -12.31 -1.89
C GLU A 24 1.26 -12.09 -1.04
N PRO A 25 0.39 -11.11 -1.38
CA PRO A 25 -0.85 -10.92 -0.65
C PRO A 25 -1.72 -12.18 -0.70
N VAL A 26 -2.25 -12.58 0.45
CA VAL A 26 -3.16 -13.73 0.54
C VAL A 26 -4.51 -13.34 -0.08
N GLN A 27 -5.05 -14.21 -0.94
CA GLN A 27 -6.30 -13.97 -1.63
C GLN A 27 -7.45 -13.69 -0.64
N ASP A 28 -8.34 -12.79 -1.04
CA ASP A 28 -9.55 -12.38 -0.31
C ASP A 28 -9.31 -11.74 1.06
N ARG A 29 -8.05 -11.46 1.43
CA ARG A 29 -7.74 -10.72 2.65
C ARG A 29 -7.80 -9.21 2.47
N VAL A 30 -7.98 -8.53 3.60
CA VAL A 30 -7.95 -7.07 3.70
C VAL A 30 -6.61 -6.63 4.27
N TYR A 31 -5.95 -5.69 3.59
CA TYR A 31 -4.67 -5.11 3.99
C TYR A 31 -4.79 -3.62 4.23
N ILE A 32 -4.02 -3.11 5.18
CA ILE A 32 -3.70 -1.68 5.25
C ILE A 32 -2.67 -1.41 4.16
N MET A 33 -3.00 -0.48 3.27
CA MET A 33 -2.12 -0.03 2.20
C MET A 33 -2.06 1.49 2.15
N TYR A 34 -1.23 2.03 1.27
CA TYR A 34 -0.98 3.45 1.14
C TYR A 34 -1.05 3.90 -0.32
N HIS A 35 -1.54 5.13 -0.52
CA HIS A 35 -1.59 5.78 -1.82
C HIS A 35 -1.07 7.20 -1.72
N GLY A 36 -0.01 7.51 -2.47
CA GLY A 36 0.58 8.85 -2.51
C GLY A 36 -0.15 9.73 -3.52
N THR A 37 -0.44 10.99 -3.12
CA THR A 37 -1.18 11.94 -3.95
C THR A 37 -0.96 13.38 -3.50
N THR A 38 -1.65 14.35 -4.12
CA THR A 38 -1.69 15.74 -3.67
C THR A 38 -2.79 15.95 -2.62
N LYS A 39 -2.73 17.06 -1.87
CA LYS A 39 -3.79 17.44 -0.92
C LYS A 39 -5.16 17.50 -1.58
N GLU A 40 -5.25 18.19 -2.70
CA GLU A 40 -6.51 18.35 -3.45
C GLU A 40 -7.11 17.00 -3.86
N ASN A 41 -6.28 16.12 -4.44
CA ASN A 41 -6.73 14.80 -4.84
C ASN A 41 -7.09 13.92 -3.62
N ALA A 42 -6.36 14.03 -2.50
CA ALA A 42 -6.69 13.31 -1.27
C ALA A 42 -8.08 13.68 -0.76
N GLU A 43 -8.41 14.98 -0.73
CA GLU A 43 -9.74 15.48 -0.34
C GLU A 43 -10.83 15.01 -1.29
N LYS A 44 -10.56 15.02 -2.59
CA LYS A 44 -11.48 14.53 -3.62
C LYS A 44 -11.72 13.03 -3.49
N ILE A 45 -10.67 12.23 -3.33
CA ILE A 45 -10.77 10.78 -3.13
C ILE A 45 -11.58 10.47 -1.86
N ARG A 46 -11.38 11.22 -0.78
CA ARG A 46 -12.13 11.04 0.47
C ARG A 46 -13.64 11.29 0.29
N LYS A 47 -14.03 12.21 -0.59
CA LYS A 47 -15.43 12.57 -0.84
C LYS A 47 -16.10 11.67 -1.89
N GLU A 48 -15.40 11.39 -2.97
CA GLU A 48 -15.95 10.76 -4.17
C GLU A 48 -15.50 9.29 -4.36
N GLY A 49 -14.54 8.82 -3.56
CA GLY A 49 -13.87 7.53 -3.78
C GLY A 49 -12.76 7.60 -4.81
N PHE A 50 -12.05 6.50 -4.95
CA PHE A 50 -10.99 6.36 -5.94
C PHE A 50 -11.55 6.25 -7.36
N LYS A 51 -10.78 6.76 -8.32
CA LYS A 51 -10.98 6.52 -9.75
C LYS A 51 -9.78 5.74 -10.29
N ALA A 52 -10.04 4.68 -11.03
CA ALA A 52 -8.99 3.87 -11.63
C ALA A 52 -8.20 4.70 -12.66
N SER A 53 -6.87 4.68 -12.56
CA SER A 53 -5.99 5.20 -13.61
C SER A 53 -6.10 4.30 -14.85
N THR A 54 -6.04 4.89 -16.03
CA THR A 54 -5.93 4.15 -17.29
C THR A 54 -4.47 3.98 -17.74
N LYS A 55 -3.54 4.64 -17.03
CA LYS A 55 -2.10 4.65 -17.31
C LYS A 55 -1.36 3.95 -16.18
N GLY A 56 -0.35 3.17 -16.54
CA GLY A 56 0.54 2.52 -15.59
C GLY A 56 1.09 1.21 -16.15
N MET A 57 2.11 0.68 -15.49
CA MET A 57 2.80 -0.50 -15.99
C MET A 57 1.96 -1.79 -15.89
N LEU A 58 0.99 -1.83 -14.98
CA LEU A 58 0.06 -2.95 -14.78
C LEU A 58 -1.29 -2.74 -15.48
N GLY A 59 -1.44 -1.65 -16.25
CA GLY A 59 -2.69 -1.31 -16.92
C GLY A 59 -3.65 -0.51 -16.04
N LYS A 60 -4.96 -0.68 -16.28
CA LYS A 60 -6.02 0.04 -15.58
C LYS A 60 -6.13 -0.42 -14.13
N GLY A 61 -6.27 0.52 -13.21
CA GLY A 61 -6.53 0.25 -11.78
C GLY A 61 -6.12 1.40 -10.87
N VAL A 62 -6.26 1.18 -9.58
CA VAL A 62 -5.75 2.08 -8.52
C VAL A 62 -4.43 1.50 -8.02
N TYR A 63 -3.36 2.31 -8.13
CA TYR A 63 -2.02 1.92 -7.72
C TYR A 63 -1.82 2.22 -6.24
N VAL A 64 -1.44 1.22 -5.46
CA VAL A 64 -1.28 1.27 -4.02
C VAL A 64 -0.05 0.46 -3.59
N SER A 65 0.38 0.59 -2.35
CA SER A 65 1.47 -0.23 -1.80
C SER A 65 1.26 -0.47 -0.31
N ARG A 66 1.70 -1.60 0.19
CA ARG A 66 1.82 -1.85 1.62
C ARG A 66 3.00 -1.10 2.25
N ASP A 67 3.91 -0.60 1.42
CA ASP A 67 5.06 0.18 1.85
C ASP A 67 4.75 1.69 1.81
N ILE A 68 4.69 2.32 2.99
CA ILE A 68 4.43 3.75 3.11
C ILE A 68 5.52 4.61 2.46
N GLN A 69 6.77 4.15 2.42
CA GLN A 69 7.86 4.87 1.76
C GLN A 69 7.63 4.95 0.25
N LYS A 70 7.09 3.89 -0.35
CA LYS A 70 6.70 3.88 -1.75
C LYS A 70 5.65 4.95 -2.02
N ALA A 71 4.58 4.96 -1.23
CA ALA A 71 3.49 5.93 -1.37
C ALA A 71 3.97 7.38 -1.14
N GLY A 72 4.80 7.61 -0.13
CA GLY A 72 5.32 8.92 0.22
C GLY A 72 6.20 9.58 -0.85
N ARG A 73 6.65 8.83 -1.86
CA ARG A 73 7.41 9.37 -3.01
C ARG A 73 6.53 10.00 -4.09
N TYR A 74 5.23 9.77 -4.06
CA TYR A 74 4.32 10.20 -5.13
C TYR A 74 3.45 11.39 -4.73
N PRO A 75 3.11 12.25 -5.71
CA PRO A 75 3.60 12.30 -7.11
C PRO A 75 5.09 12.70 -7.17
N LEU A 76 5.80 12.19 -8.19
CA LEU A 76 7.25 12.42 -8.33
C LEU A 76 7.62 13.84 -8.79
N ASP A 77 6.69 14.52 -9.43
CA ASP A 77 6.84 15.81 -10.12
C ASP A 77 6.46 17.01 -9.25
N ILE A 78 6.16 16.79 -7.96
CA ILE A 78 5.85 17.85 -7.00
C ILE A 78 6.80 17.81 -5.79
N ASP A 79 6.87 18.96 -5.08
CA ASP A 79 7.63 19.07 -3.84
C ASP A 79 7.15 18.07 -2.79
N GLU A 80 8.07 17.52 -2.00
CA GLU A 80 7.77 16.53 -0.97
C GLU A 80 6.80 17.07 0.09
N SER A 81 6.89 18.38 0.42
CA SER A 81 5.97 19.05 1.33
C SER A 81 4.52 19.10 0.87
N GLN A 82 4.26 18.83 -0.42
CA GLN A 82 2.93 18.81 -1.02
C GLN A 82 2.39 17.38 -1.23
N ARG A 83 3.17 16.37 -0.88
CA ARG A 83 2.80 14.96 -1.04
C ARG A 83 2.02 14.47 0.17
N TYR A 84 0.77 14.13 -0.04
CA TYR A 84 -0.10 13.54 0.96
C TYR A 84 -0.20 12.03 0.75
N VAL A 85 -0.36 11.29 1.82
CA VAL A 85 -0.55 9.83 1.77
C VAL A 85 -1.92 9.49 2.33
N LEU A 86 -2.68 8.72 1.57
CA LEU A 86 -3.91 8.10 2.06
C LEU A 86 -3.55 6.74 2.67
N LYS A 87 -3.92 6.54 3.94
CA LYS A 87 -3.96 5.22 4.57
C LYS A 87 -5.30 4.60 4.25
N ILE A 88 -5.28 3.42 3.69
CA ILE A 88 -6.45 2.78 3.09
C ILE A 88 -6.57 1.32 3.52
N LEU A 89 -7.78 0.80 3.51
CA LEU A 89 -8.06 -0.64 3.55
C LEU A 89 -8.30 -1.13 2.12
N VAL A 90 -7.68 -2.25 1.77
CA VAL A 90 -7.83 -2.87 0.45
C VAL A 90 -8.20 -4.34 0.62
N ASN A 91 -9.38 -4.72 0.11
CA ASN A 91 -9.71 -6.12 -0.10
C ASN A 91 -9.06 -6.57 -1.43
N VAL A 92 -7.98 -7.32 -1.34
CA VAL A 92 -7.17 -7.66 -2.53
C VAL A 92 -7.86 -8.64 -3.48
N GLY A 93 -8.87 -9.39 -3.01
CA GLY A 93 -9.53 -10.41 -3.81
C GLY A 93 -8.55 -11.44 -4.36
N ARG A 94 -8.73 -11.84 -5.63
CA ARG A 94 -7.82 -12.76 -6.33
C ARG A 94 -6.59 -12.00 -6.80
N VAL A 95 -5.43 -12.40 -6.31
CA VAL A 95 -4.14 -11.74 -6.58
C VAL A 95 -3.40 -12.43 -7.71
N LYS A 96 -2.84 -11.64 -8.64
CA LYS A 96 -1.90 -12.09 -9.66
C LYS A 96 -0.52 -11.50 -9.44
N LYS A 97 0.46 -12.33 -9.19
CA LYS A 97 1.87 -11.94 -9.18
C LYS A 97 2.35 -11.60 -10.59
N ILE A 98 2.97 -10.44 -10.73
CA ILE A 98 3.62 -9.94 -11.95
C ILE A 98 5.06 -9.55 -11.58
N ASP A 99 6.01 -10.43 -11.81
CA ASP A 99 7.39 -10.34 -11.30
C ASP A 99 8.45 -10.05 -12.36
N LYS A 100 8.04 -9.75 -13.57
CA LYS A 100 8.96 -9.39 -14.67
C LYS A 100 8.29 -8.53 -15.72
N GLN A 101 9.08 -7.68 -16.38
CA GLN A 101 8.63 -6.94 -17.54
C GLN A 101 8.24 -7.91 -18.67
N LYS A 102 7.22 -7.51 -19.44
CA LYS A 102 6.64 -8.33 -20.52
C LYS A 102 6.06 -9.66 -20.01
N HIS A 103 5.65 -9.72 -18.74
CA HIS A 103 4.87 -10.85 -18.25
C HIS A 103 3.61 -11.00 -19.12
N PRO A 104 3.21 -12.23 -19.54
CA PRO A 104 2.07 -12.44 -20.46
C PRO A 104 0.76 -11.79 -20.02
N MET A 105 0.55 -11.66 -18.70
CA MET A 105 -0.64 -11.03 -18.13
C MET A 105 -0.38 -9.63 -17.55
N GLN A 106 0.74 -8.95 -17.88
CA GLN A 106 1.12 -7.70 -17.23
C GLN A 106 0.03 -6.61 -17.28
N LYS A 107 -0.78 -6.58 -18.33
CA LYS A 107 -1.88 -5.60 -18.49
C LYS A 107 -3.26 -6.24 -18.70
N THR A 108 -3.31 -7.56 -18.71
CA THR A 108 -4.52 -8.35 -18.99
C THR A 108 -4.91 -9.28 -17.83
N TRP A 109 -4.28 -9.10 -16.67
CA TRP A 109 -4.53 -9.94 -15.50
C TRP A 109 -6.00 -9.92 -15.07
N HIS A 110 -6.67 -8.77 -15.16
CA HIS A 110 -8.09 -8.66 -14.83
C HIS A 110 -8.98 -9.49 -15.77
N ASP A 111 -8.69 -9.53 -17.08
CA ASP A 111 -9.42 -10.32 -18.08
C ASP A 111 -9.36 -11.84 -17.79
N LYS A 112 -8.42 -12.25 -16.94
CA LYS A 112 -8.25 -13.63 -16.44
C LYS A 112 -8.87 -13.85 -15.06
N GLY A 113 -9.69 -12.90 -14.58
CA GLY A 113 -10.47 -13.02 -13.35
C GLY A 113 -9.68 -12.68 -12.08
N TYR A 114 -8.61 -11.91 -12.16
CA TYR A 114 -7.90 -11.38 -10.99
C TYR A 114 -8.40 -9.99 -10.62
N ASP A 115 -8.41 -9.69 -9.33
CA ASP A 115 -8.87 -8.42 -8.76
C ASP A 115 -7.73 -7.45 -8.50
N THR A 116 -6.56 -8.00 -8.20
CA THR A 116 -5.33 -7.24 -7.89
C THR A 116 -4.14 -7.85 -8.61
N ALA A 117 -3.29 -7.01 -9.20
CA ALA A 117 -1.96 -7.41 -9.65
C ALA A 117 -0.93 -6.93 -8.63
N TRP A 118 -0.02 -7.82 -8.21
CA TRP A 118 1.06 -7.56 -7.27
C TRP A 118 2.43 -7.67 -7.92
N VAL A 119 3.24 -6.62 -7.76
CA VAL A 119 4.64 -6.60 -8.16
C VAL A 119 5.50 -6.75 -6.92
N PRO A 120 6.24 -7.88 -6.77
CA PRO A 120 7.09 -8.08 -5.61
C PRO A 120 8.23 -7.06 -5.56
N PRO A 121 8.72 -6.71 -4.36
CA PRO A 121 9.90 -5.88 -4.23
C PRO A 121 11.11 -6.54 -4.86
N ASN A 122 12.05 -5.72 -5.33
CA ASN A 122 13.33 -6.13 -5.91
C ASN A 122 13.27 -7.05 -7.12
N CYS A 123 12.12 -7.16 -7.80
CA CYS A 123 11.98 -7.96 -9.03
C CYS A 123 12.45 -7.23 -10.32
N GLY A 124 12.93 -5.99 -10.19
CA GLY A 124 13.41 -5.18 -11.31
C GLY A 124 12.34 -4.46 -12.13
N MET A 125 11.07 -4.57 -11.76
CA MET A 125 9.97 -3.88 -12.46
C MET A 125 9.81 -2.43 -12.01
N VAL A 126 9.99 -2.16 -10.71
CA VAL A 126 9.85 -0.84 -10.11
C VAL A 126 11.23 -0.27 -9.79
N PRO A 127 11.59 0.93 -10.29
CA PRO A 127 12.92 1.51 -10.07
C PRO A 127 13.30 1.68 -8.60
N SER A 128 12.31 1.92 -7.74
CA SER A 128 12.55 2.05 -6.29
C SER A 128 12.88 0.73 -5.59
N GLY A 129 12.69 -0.41 -6.24
CA GLY A 129 12.80 -1.72 -5.62
C GLY A 129 11.67 -2.07 -4.64
N LEU A 130 10.73 -1.15 -4.40
CA LEU A 130 9.61 -1.37 -3.47
C LEU A 130 8.42 -2.01 -4.20
N GLU A 131 7.58 -2.72 -3.45
CA GLU A 131 6.39 -3.37 -4.02
C GLU A 131 5.40 -2.36 -4.61
N GLU A 132 4.56 -2.86 -5.51
CA GLU A 132 3.44 -2.11 -6.06
C GLU A 132 2.25 -3.03 -6.32
N ASP A 133 1.08 -2.60 -5.89
CA ASP A 133 -0.18 -3.27 -6.17
C ASP A 133 -1.05 -2.42 -7.10
N CYS A 134 -1.81 -3.08 -7.96
CA CYS A 134 -2.81 -2.44 -8.81
C CYS A 134 -4.16 -3.11 -8.61
N VAL A 135 -5.10 -2.40 -8.01
CA VAL A 135 -6.46 -2.87 -7.71
C VAL A 135 -7.41 -2.42 -8.82
N TRP A 136 -8.09 -3.37 -9.48
CA TRP A 136 -8.95 -3.07 -10.62
C TRP A 136 -10.19 -2.26 -10.23
N ASP A 137 -10.91 -2.74 -9.21
CA ASP A 137 -12.17 -2.13 -8.79
C ASP A 137 -11.96 -1.19 -7.59
N PRO A 138 -12.13 0.13 -7.77
CA PRO A 138 -11.98 1.10 -6.68
C PRO A 138 -12.88 0.83 -5.46
N ARG A 139 -14.00 0.13 -5.62
CA ARG A 139 -14.91 -0.22 -4.52
C ARG A 139 -14.29 -1.18 -3.50
N ARG A 140 -13.20 -1.84 -3.87
CA ARG A 140 -12.37 -2.67 -2.97
C ARG A 140 -11.48 -1.86 -2.04
N ILE A 141 -11.55 -0.52 -2.11
CA ILE A 141 -10.67 0.38 -1.36
C ILE A 141 -11.51 1.31 -0.48
N ARG A 142 -11.14 1.38 0.81
CA ARG A 142 -11.69 2.33 1.79
C ARG A 142 -10.62 3.26 2.30
N VAL A 143 -10.89 4.57 2.30
CA VAL A 143 -10.02 5.56 2.94
C VAL A 143 -10.23 5.51 4.44
N MET A 144 -9.14 5.35 5.19
CA MET A 144 -9.12 5.42 6.65
C MET A 144 -8.69 6.80 7.12
N GLU A 145 -7.59 7.31 6.55
CA GLU A 145 -6.93 8.52 7.02
C GLU A 145 -6.22 9.24 5.88
N VAL A 146 -6.20 10.57 5.95
CA VAL A 146 -5.35 11.43 5.11
C VAL A 146 -4.17 11.89 5.93
N MET A 147 -2.96 11.49 5.54
CA MET A 147 -1.73 11.76 6.27
C MET A 147 -0.97 12.92 5.63
N HIS A 148 -0.61 13.90 6.46
CA HIS A 148 0.23 15.01 6.02
C HIS A 148 1.69 14.56 5.81
N PRO A 149 2.48 15.18 4.91
CA PRO A 149 3.89 14.84 4.68
C PRO A 149 4.74 14.74 5.95
N SER A 150 4.59 15.69 6.89
CA SER A 150 5.31 15.67 8.17
C SER A 150 5.00 14.44 9.02
N SER A 151 3.75 13.98 9.03
CA SER A 151 3.35 12.78 9.76
C SER A 151 3.91 11.51 9.11
N VAL A 152 3.98 11.47 7.78
CA VAL A 152 4.59 10.35 7.03
C VAL A 152 6.08 10.25 7.34
N LEU A 153 6.80 11.36 7.34
CA LEU A 153 8.23 11.41 7.67
C LEU A 153 8.51 10.95 9.11
N GLN A 154 7.68 11.34 10.08
CA GLN A 154 7.79 10.89 11.46
C GLN A 154 7.60 9.38 11.59
N ILE A 155 6.62 8.80 10.91
CA ILE A 155 6.39 7.35 10.92
C ILE A 155 7.57 6.61 10.30
N ILE A 156 8.07 7.08 9.17
CA ILE A 156 9.24 6.49 8.52
C ILE A 156 10.44 6.56 9.45
N HIS A 157 10.67 7.67 10.14
CA HIS A 157 11.77 7.83 11.08
C HIS A 157 11.70 6.87 12.26
N ILE A 158 10.50 6.69 12.84
CA ILE A 158 10.27 5.75 13.96
C ILE A 158 10.52 4.30 13.53
N LEU A 159 10.10 3.92 12.32
CA LEU A 159 10.28 2.54 11.81
C LEU A 159 11.77 2.19 11.54
N PHE A 160 12.64 3.22 11.39
CA PHE A 160 14.07 3.04 11.11
C PHE A 160 14.98 3.48 12.24
N LEU A 161 14.46 3.85 13.42
CA LEU A 161 15.30 4.02 14.60
C LEU A 161 15.87 2.65 14.97
N PRO A 162 17.22 2.53 15.09
CA PRO A 162 17.81 1.31 15.64
C PRO A 162 17.24 1.12 17.05
N VAL A 163 16.69 -0.07 17.31
CA VAL A 163 16.27 -0.47 18.64
C VAL A 163 17.55 -0.64 19.46
N PHE A 164 18.00 0.44 20.09
CA PHE A 164 18.97 0.33 21.16
C PHE A 164 18.24 -0.31 22.34
N TYR A 165 18.42 -1.60 22.54
CA TYR A 165 18.14 -2.25 23.78
C TYR A 165 18.98 -1.55 24.87
N TYR A 166 18.34 -0.71 25.67
CA TYR A 166 18.88 -0.31 26.94
C TYR A 166 18.87 -1.58 27.82
N CYS A 167 20.01 -2.27 27.85
CA CYS A 167 20.29 -3.25 28.86
C CYS A 167 20.60 -2.43 30.12
N GLU A 168 19.59 -2.12 30.93
CA GLU A 168 19.82 -1.65 32.28
C GLU A 168 20.47 -2.79 33.06
N SER A 169 21.77 -2.65 33.28
CA SER A 169 22.52 -3.46 34.24
C SER A 169 21.98 -3.12 35.65
N GLU A 170 21.24 -4.04 36.24
CA GLU A 170 20.91 -3.98 37.66
C GLU A 170 22.19 -3.94 38.50
N PRO A 171 22.30 -3.03 39.48
CA PRO A 171 23.43 -3.07 40.41
C PRO A 171 23.25 -4.25 41.35
N SER A 172 24.19 -5.18 41.29
CA SER A 172 24.34 -6.27 42.25
C SER A 172 24.54 -5.70 43.65
N PHE A 173 23.57 -5.85 44.52
CA PHE A 173 23.79 -5.70 45.94
C PHE A 173 24.54 -6.93 46.45
N MET A 174 25.83 -6.68 46.83
CA MET A 174 26.55 -7.58 47.74
C MET A 174 26.07 -7.32 49.16
N CYS A 175 25.67 -8.37 49.82
CA CYS A 175 25.85 -8.60 51.27
C CYS A 175 26.65 -9.84 51.47
#